data_27a2b90b3185f3525a2eae7fd19f0e04
#
_entry.id   27a2b90b3185f3525a2eae7fd19f0e04
#
_cell.length_a   1.000
_cell.length_b   1.000
_cell.length_c   1.000
_cell.angle_alpha   90.00
_cell.angle_beta   90.00
_cell.angle_gamma   90.00
#
_symmetry.space_group_name_H-M   'P 1'
#
loop_
_entity.id
_entity.type
_entity.pdbx_description
1 polymer ?
#
loop_
_entity_poly.entity_id
_entity_poly.type
_entity_poly.pdbx_seq_one_letter_code
_entity_poly.pdbx_strand_id
1 'polypeptide(L)'
;MKYLTTSFAALSLSATAVFAQDIVLPQQLNWTAYDTGSAGYNQAVAIGAALQDAVGVNLRVLPGKNDISRTEPLRQGRVEFSATGVGGSFMAQEGVFDFGTENWGPQEVRVIMANNGGAINLAVGVAGDLGIETFADLKGKRVAYVVGAPALNVNTEAYLAYGGLTWDDVERVDFGGFGASWTGLIQGQVDAAFASTNSGNAYEAAAGPRGLFWPPIDPDNAEGLAAMRSVAPFFQTNLASVGAGIDGTDGYQGAGYAYPVLTAMASTDTELAYNMTKAMVELFPAYDGKSPGIAGWALDKQNMQWVVPYHEGAVRYFTEAGVWSDAAQAHNDNLVARQAALAAAWAEVKAAAPADFEAAWAEARRAALEAGGFDIVF
;
A
#
# COMPACT_ATOMS: atom_id res chain seq x y z
N MET A 1 -76.09 -9.47 -7.50
CA MET A 1 -74.80 -9.39 -6.79
C MET A 1 -73.69 -9.28 -7.83
N LYS A 2 -73.13 -8.08 -8.02
CA LYS A 2 -72.04 -7.83 -8.96
C LYS A 2 -70.75 -7.79 -8.18
N TYR A 3 -69.81 -8.66 -8.42
CA TYR A 3 -68.46 -8.64 -7.84
C TYR A 3 -67.57 -7.74 -8.67
N LEU A 4 -67.11 -6.61 -8.06
CA LEU A 4 -66.01 -5.81 -8.61
C LEU A 4 -64.68 -6.47 -8.20
N THR A 5 -63.92 -6.92 -9.16
CA THR A 5 -62.51 -7.32 -8.94
C THR A 5 -61.61 -6.13 -9.20
N THR A 6 -60.99 -5.61 -8.13
CA THR A 6 -59.98 -4.55 -8.20
C THR A 6 -58.61 -5.18 -8.41
N SER A 7 -58.05 -5.02 -9.62
CA SER A 7 -56.67 -5.42 -9.94
C SER A 7 -55.71 -4.36 -9.41
N PHE A 8 -54.88 -4.70 -8.45
CA PHE A 8 -53.71 -3.94 -8.05
C PHE A 8 -52.56 -4.19 -9.02
N ALA A 9 -52.20 -3.21 -9.83
CA ALA A 9 -50.98 -3.21 -10.61
C ALA A 9 -49.82 -2.79 -9.70
N ALA A 10 -48.94 -3.72 -9.38
CA ALA A 10 -47.67 -3.44 -8.70
C ALA A 10 -46.71 -2.76 -9.70
N LEU A 11 -46.46 -1.46 -9.52
CA LEU A 11 -45.36 -0.77 -10.20
C LEU A 11 -44.06 -1.19 -9.50
N SER A 12 -43.28 -2.09 -10.10
CA SER A 12 -41.91 -2.36 -9.74
C SER A 12 -41.04 -1.20 -10.26
N LEU A 13 -40.64 -0.28 -9.37
CA LEU A 13 -39.57 0.66 -9.66
C LEU A 13 -38.26 -0.15 -9.77
N SER A 14 -37.83 -0.36 -10.99
CA SER A 14 -36.46 -0.75 -11.30
C SER A 14 -35.58 0.49 -11.07
N ALA A 15 -34.92 0.59 -9.92
CA ALA A 15 -33.83 1.51 -9.72
C ALA A 15 -32.65 1.01 -10.58
N THR A 16 -32.61 1.40 -11.84
CA THR A 16 -31.43 1.24 -12.69
C THR A 16 -30.37 2.22 -12.18
N ALA A 17 -29.21 1.68 -11.82
CA ALA A 17 -28.05 2.46 -11.47
C ALA A 17 -27.69 3.41 -12.64
N VAL A 18 -27.93 4.71 -12.43
CA VAL A 18 -27.70 5.78 -13.43
C VAL A 18 -26.22 6.25 -13.40
N PHE A 19 -25.36 5.66 -12.58
CA PHE A 19 -24.04 6.23 -12.27
C PHE A 19 -22.88 5.81 -13.19
N ALA A 20 -23.02 4.82 -14.07
CA ALA A 20 -21.88 4.33 -14.86
C ALA A 20 -21.72 5.01 -16.23
N GLN A 21 -22.63 5.88 -16.66
CA GLN A 21 -22.63 6.44 -18.04
C GLN A 21 -21.59 7.54 -18.29
N ASP A 22 -20.98 8.12 -17.25
CA ASP A 22 -20.04 9.24 -17.37
C ASP A 22 -18.58 8.88 -17.05
N ILE A 23 -18.26 7.59 -16.82
CA ILE A 23 -16.88 7.15 -16.59
C ILE A 23 -16.22 6.87 -17.94
N VAL A 24 -15.23 7.68 -18.31
CA VAL A 24 -14.50 7.57 -19.57
C VAL A 24 -13.10 7.01 -19.32
N LEU A 25 -12.93 5.71 -19.51
CA LEU A 25 -11.67 5.01 -19.38
C LEU A 25 -11.31 4.27 -20.68
N PRO A 26 -10.03 4.04 -20.97
CA PRO A 26 -9.62 3.19 -22.08
C PRO A 26 -10.22 1.77 -21.94
N GLN A 27 -10.52 1.12 -23.05
CA GLN A 27 -11.04 -0.26 -23.03
C GLN A 27 -10.09 -1.27 -22.34
N GLN A 28 -8.81 -0.94 -22.30
CA GLN A 28 -7.79 -1.73 -21.60
C GLN A 28 -6.96 -0.83 -20.70
N LEU A 29 -6.79 -1.25 -19.45
CA LEU A 29 -5.88 -0.67 -18.47
C LEU A 29 -4.88 -1.73 -17.99
N ASN A 30 -3.69 -1.26 -17.62
CA ASN A 30 -2.65 -2.10 -17.04
C ASN A 30 -2.24 -1.52 -15.70
N TRP A 31 -2.29 -2.33 -14.66
CA TRP A 31 -1.77 -2.00 -13.34
C TRP A 31 -0.66 -2.95 -12.97
N THR A 32 0.34 -2.45 -12.27
CA THR A 32 1.16 -3.35 -11.43
C THR A 32 0.52 -3.48 -10.05
N ALA A 33 0.73 -4.63 -9.43
CA ALA A 33 0.40 -4.88 -8.03
C ALA A 33 1.51 -5.72 -7.41
N TYR A 34 1.45 -5.97 -6.10
CA TYR A 34 2.35 -6.90 -5.45
C TYR A 34 2.20 -8.32 -6.02
N ASP A 35 3.09 -9.21 -5.56
CA ASP A 35 3.12 -10.60 -6.03
C ASP A 35 1.76 -11.29 -5.86
N THR A 36 1.53 -12.31 -6.66
CA THR A 36 0.30 -13.13 -6.61
C THR A 36 0.06 -13.63 -5.18
N GLY A 37 -1.19 -13.53 -4.73
CA GLY A 37 -1.58 -13.88 -3.36
C GLY A 37 -1.45 -12.72 -2.34
N SER A 38 -0.78 -11.62 -2.67
CA SER A 38 -0.82 -10.43 -1.81
C SER A 38 -2.21 -9.78 -1.78
N ALA A 39 -2.53 -9.08 -0.68
CA ALA A 39 -3.79 -8.36 -0.58
C ALA A 39 -3.96 -7.32 -1.70
N GLY A 40 -2.90 -6.57 -2.03
CA GLY A 40 -2.95 -5.58 -3.11
C GLY A 40 -3.25 -6.18 -4.47
N TYR A 41 -2.69 -7.36 -4.79
CA TYR A 41 -3.00 -8.09 -6.01
C TYR A 41 -4.46 -8.57 -6.04
N ASN A 42 -4.91 -9.21 -4.96
CA ASN A 42 -6.27 -9.76 -4.89
C ASN A 42 -7.33 -8.67 -4.98
N GLN A 43 -7.11 -7.52 -4.34
CA GLN A 43 -8.02 -6.37 -4.43
C GLN A 43 -8.01 -5.74 -5.83
N ALA A 44 -6.84 -5.60 -6.47
CA ALA A 44 -6.76 -5.11 -7.85
C ALA A 44 -7.52 -6.01 -8.83
N VAL A 45 -7.49 -7.34 -8.65
CA VAL A 45 -8.28 -8.29 -9.45
C VAL A 45 -9.79 -8.09 -9.22
N ALA A 46 -10.22 -7.91 -7.97
CA ALA A 46 -11.64 -7.67 -7.64
C ALA A 46 -12.15 -6.34 -8.23
N ILE A 47 -11.34 -5.27 -8.17
CA ILE A 47 -11.64 -3.98 -8.81
C ILE A 47 -11.71 -4.14 -10.33
N GLY A 48 -10.78 -4.91 -10.93
CA GLY A 48 -10.78 -5.20 -12.36
C GLY A 48 -12.04 -5.89 -12.83
N ALA A 49 -12.57 -6.84 -12.07
CA ALA A 49 -13.84 -7.48 -12.36
C ALA A 49 -15.01 -6.48 -12.35
N ALA A 50 -15.07 -5.58 -11.36
CA ALA A 50 -16.09 -4.53 -11.30
C ALA A 50 -16.00 -3.53 -12.47
N LEU A 51 -14.77 -3.14 -12.88
CA LEU A 51 -14.55 -2.30 -14.07
C LEU A 51 -15.04 -2.98 -15.34
N GLN A 52 -14.76 -4.28 -15.50
CA GLN A 52 -15.23 -5.04 -16.66
C GLN A 52 -16.76 -5.12 -16.70
N ASP A 53 -17.39 -5.45 -15.58
CA ASP A 53 -18.84 -5.67 -15.50
C ASP A 53 -19.64 -4.36 -15.65
N ALA A 54 -19.14 -3.24 -15.08
CA ALA A 54 -19.86 -1.98 -15.04
C ALA A 54 -19.62 -1.09 -16.26
N VAL A 55 -18.38 -1.03 -16.78
CA VAL A 55 -17.98 -0.08 -17.83
C VAL A 55 -17.22 -0.72 -18.99
N GLY A 56 -17.10 -2.05 -19.04
CA GLY A 56 -16.49 -2.80 -20.13
C GLY A 56 -14.95 -2.63 -20.23
N VAL A 57 -14.31 -2.14 -19.18
CA VAL A 57 -12.85 -1.94 -19.13
C VAL A 57 -12.16 -3.21 -18.69
N ASN A 58 -11.23 -3.71 -19.50
CA ASN A 58 -10.40 -4.86 -19.20
C ASN A 58 -9.14 -4.40 -18.43
N LEU A 59 -9.09 -4.68 -17.12
CA LEU A 59 -7.90 -4.43 -16.31
C LEU A 59 -6.96 -5.63 -16.34
N ARG A 60 -5.74 -5.43 -16.86
CA ARG A 60 -4.64 -6.39 -16.74
C ARG A 60 -3.80 -6.06 -15.52
N VAL A 61 -3.79 -6.95 -14.52
CA VAL A 61 -2.96 -6.84 -13.32
C VAL A 61 -1.65 -7.60 -13.52
N LEU A 62 -0.51 -6.89 -13.44
CA LEU A 62 0.84 -7.41 -13.60
C LEU A 62 1.48 -7.57 -12.21
N PRO A 63 1.71 -8.80 -11.71
CA PRO A 63 2.33 -9.00 -10.41
C PRO A 63 3.81 -8.61 -10.43
N GLY A 64 4.25 -7.83 -9.43
CA GLY A 64 5.64 -7.49 -9.18
C GLY A 64 6.14 -8.16 -7.90
N LYS A 65 7.26 -8.87 -7.97
CA LYS A 65 7.82 -9.66 -6.86
C LYS A 65 8.34 -8.80 -5.71
N ASN A 66 8.72 -7.56 -5.99
CA ASN A 66 9.32 -6.61 -5.07
C ASN A 66 8.96 -5.17 -5.47
N ASP A 67 9.41 -4.18 -4.69
CA ASP A 67 9.08 -2.77 -4.94
C ASP A 67 9.64 -2.26 -6.26
N ILE A 68 10.87 -2.64 -6.60
CA ILE A 68 11.53 -2.24 -7.85
C ILE A 68 10.80 -2.79 -9.07
N SER A 69 10.53 -4.09 -9.11
CA SER A 69 9.88 -4.73 -10.27
C SER A 69 8.45 -4.24 -10.50
N ARG A 70 7.79 -3.73 -9.45
CA ARG A 70 6.45 -3.15 -9.53
C ARG A 70 6.46 -1.68 -9.96
N THR A 71 7.43 -0.89 -9.48
CA THR A 71 7.50 0.55 -9.75
C THR A 71 8.12 0.86 -11.12
N GLU A 72 9.04 0.01 -11.61
CA GLU A 72 9.70 0.23 -12.89
C GLU A 72 8.75 0.32 -14.10
N PRO A 73 7.72 -0.53 -14.25
CA PRO A 73 6.77 -0.38 -15.34
C PRO A 73 5.97 0.92 -15.27
N LEU A 74 5.63 1.39 -14.05
CA LEU A 74 4.94 2.66 -13.84
C LEU A 74 5.84 3.84 -14.25
N ARG A 75 7.09 3.86 -13.76
CA ARG A 75 8.09 4.89 -14.10
C ARG A 75 8.33 5.01 -15.60
N GLN A 76 8.29 3.88 -16.31
CA GLN A 76 8.50 3.81 -17.77
C GLN A 76 7.23 4.06 -18.60
N GLY A 77 6.09 4.35 -17.96
CA GLY A 77 4.80 4.54 -18.66
C GLY A 77 4.29 3.28 -19.37
N ARG A 78 4.73 2.09 -18.95
CA ARG A 78 4.25 0.81 -19.50
C ARG A 78 2.96 0.32 -18.84
N VAL A 79 2.62 0.90 -17.72
CA VAL A 79 1.35 0.74 -17.02
C VAL A 79 0.86 2.12 -16.57
N GLU A 80 -0.44 2.28 -16.46
CA GLU A 80 -1.06 3.54 -16.10
C GLU A 80 -1.05 3.76 -14.58
N PHE A 81 -1.20 2.66 -13.79
CA PHE A 81 -1.30 2.71 -12.35
C PHE A 81 -0.55 1.58 -11.67
N SER A 82 -0.33 1.75 -10.36
CA SER A 82 0.26 0.71 -9.50
C SER A 82 -0.50 0.63 -8.18
N ALA A 83 -0.98 -0.55 -7.81
CA ALA A 83 -1.46 -0.85 -6.46
C ALA A 83 -0.26 -1.21 -5.58
N THR A 84 0.23 -0.25 -4.81
CA THR A 84 1.51 -0.31 -4.10
C THR A 84 1.36 -0.06 -2.59
N GLY A 85 2.45 -0.17 -1.85
CA GLY A 85 2.61 0.26 -0.46
C GLY A 85 3.58 1.44 -0.36
N VAL A 86 4.19 1.63 0.80
CA VAL A 86 5.15 2.73 1.05
C VAL A 86 6.40 2.64 0.20
N GLY A 87 6.82 1.45 -0.28
CA GLY A 87 7.98 1.30 -1.15
C GLY A 87 7.80 2.00 -2.49
N GLY A 88 6.78 1.60 -3.27
CA GLY A 88 6.50 2.16 -4.59
C GLY A 88 5.79 3.53 -4.55
N SER A 89 5.50 4.06 -3.37
CA SER A 89 4.97 5.41 -3.18
C SER A 89 5.98 6.30 -2.45
N PHE A 90 6.04 6.25 -1.12
CA PHE A 90 6.85 7.16 -0.31
C PHE A 90 8.37 6.96 -0.51
N MET A 91 8.88 5.71 -0.46
CA MET A 91 10.32 5.47 -0.65
C MET A 91 10.78 5.81 -2.07
N ALA A 92 9.93 5.52 -3.07
CA ALA A 92 10.19 5.93 -4.46
C ALA A 92 10.18 7.46 -4.62
N GLN A 93 9.24 8.17 -3.98
CA GLN A 93 9.23 9.63 -3.93
C GLN A 93 10.52 10.20 -3.35
N GLU A 94 10.98 9.62 -2.25
CA GLU A 94 12.16 10.09 -1.53
C GLU A 94 13.48 9.72 -2.23
N GLY A 95 13.47 8.75 -3.14
CA GLY A 95 14.69 8.25 -3.78
C GLY A 95 15.64 7.64 -2.75
N VAL A 96 15.14 6.77 -1.86
CA VAL A 96 15.92 6.12 -0.81
C VAL A 96 16.01 4.62 -1.00
N PHE A 97 16.94 3.97 -0.31
CA PHE A 97 17.22 2.53 -0.43
C PHE A 97 17.50 2.14 -1.89
N ASP A 98 16.87 1.08 -2.41
CA ASP A 98 17.01 0.65 -3.80
C ASP A 98 16.62 1.74 -4.82
N PHE A 99 15.83 2.74 -4.43
CA PHE A 99 15.49 3.91 -5.24
C PHE A 99 16.54 5.04 -5.16
N GLY A 100 17.53 4.96 -4.24
CA GLY A 100 18.59 5.96 -4.10
C GLY A 100 19.78 5.75 -5.03
N THR A 101 19.77 4.71 -5.84
CA THR A 101 20.85 4.41 -6.79
C THR A 101 20.84 5.34 -8.00
N GLU A 102 21.98 5.52 -8.65
CA GLU A 102 22.15 6.40 -9.81
C GLU A 102 21.13 6.18 -10.94
N ASN A 103 20.61 4.96 -11.08
CA ASN A 103 19.65 4.60 -12.11
C ASN A 103 18.19 4.91 -11.77
N TRP A 104 17.90 5.30 -10.52
CA TRP A 104 16.55 5.54 -10.02
C TRP A 104 16.32 7.02 -9.69
N GLY A 105 16.65 7.42 -8.50
CA GLY A 105 16.36 8.75 -7.94
C GLY A 105 14.92 8.95 -7.50
N PRO A 106 14.60 10.15 -6.98
CA PRO A 106 13.27 10.49 -6.51
C PRO A 106 12.27 10.48 -7.66
N GLN A 107 11.07 9.92 -7.40
CA GLN A 107 10.01 9.77 -8.38
C GLN A 107 8.84 10.69 -8.05
N GLU A 108 8.28 11.34 -9.06
CA GLU A 108 7.06 12.17 -8.92
C GLU A 108 5.80 11.30 -8.90
N VAL A 109 5.69 10.43 -7.89
CA VAL A 109 4.54 9.56 -7.69
C VAL A 109 3.36 10.39 -7.18
N ARG A 110 2.14 10.02 -7.59
CA ARG A 110 0.88 10.64 -7.18
C ARG A 110 -0.11 9.58 -6.70
N VAL A 111 -0.85 9.89 -5.66
CA VAL A 111 -1.95 9.05 -5.17
C VAL A 111 -3.20 9.28 -6.00
N ILE A 112 -3.85 8.22 -6.41
CA ILE A 112 -5.21 8.22 -6.98
C ILE A 112 -6.21 7.98 -5.85
N MET A 113 -6.00 6.91 -5.06
CA MET A 113 -6.83 6.54 -3.92
C MET A 113 -6.05 5.60 -3.00
N ALA A 114 -6.43 5.52 -1.73
CA ALA A 114 -5.77 4.67 -0.75
C ALA A 114 -6.78 3.78 0.00
N ASN A 115 -6.39 2.56 0.35
CA ASN A 115 -7.18 1.71 1.24
C ASN A 115 -6.84 2.04 2.70
N ASN A 116 -7.75 2.71 3.39
CA ASN A 116 -7.59 3.22 4.76
C ASN A 116 -8.50 2.55 5.79
N GLY A 117 -9.04 1.38 5.51
CA GLY A 117 -10.14 0.80 6.30
C GLY A 117 -9.88 0.52 7.77
N GLY A 118 -8.63 0.51 8.24
CA GLY A 118 -8.29 0.15 9.63
C GLY A 118 -8.61 -1.31 9.99
N ALA A 119 -9.19 -2.08 9.07
CA ALA A 119 -9.57 -3.47 9.31
C ALA A 119 -8.40 -4.45 9.31
N ILE A 120 -7.26 -4.04 8.77
CA ILE A 120 -6.06 -4.87 8.61
C ILE A 120 -4.85 -4.24 9.31
N ASN A 121 -3.86 -5.06 9.60
CA ASN A 121 -2.52 -4.62 9.97
C ASN A 121 -1.49 -5.06 8.93
N LEU A 122 -0.34 -4.42 8.98
CA LEU A 122 0.86 -4.77 8.23
C LEU A 122 1.89 -5.21 9.24
N ALA A 123 2.16 -6.51 9.34
CA ALA A 123 2.87 -7.09 10.47
C ALA A 123 3.85 -8.19 10.07
N VAL A 124 4.77 -8.51 10.97
CA VAL A 124 5.61 -9.71 10.88
C VAL A 124 4.84 -10.89 11.48
N GLY A 125 4.51 -11.86 10.60
CA GLY A 125 3.92 -13.13 11.01
C GLY A 125 5.02 -14.15 11.29
N VAL A 126 4.82 -14.99 12.30
CA VAL A 126 5.74 -16.04 12.72
C VAL A 126 5.10 -17.41 12.59
N ALA A 127 5.90 -18.44 12.35
CA ALA A 127 5.40 -19.80 12.34
C ALA A 127 4.86 -20.18 13.74
N GLY A 128 3.62 -20.66 13.78
CA GLY A 128 2.88 -20.91 15.03
C GLY A 128 3.44 -22.05 15.88
N ASP A 129 4.26 -22.93 15.30
CA ASP A 129 4.90 -24.06 15.97
C ASP A 129 6.14 -23.71 16.82
N LEU A 130 6.57 -22.42 16.81
CA LEU A 130 7.82 -21.99 17.43
C LEU A 130 7.68 -21.42 18.84
N GLY A 131 6.45 -21.14 19.30
CA GLY A 131 6.23 -20.54 20.62
C GLY A 131 6.78 -19.12 20.77
N ILE A 132 6.85 -18.37 19.67
CA ILE A 132 7.22 -16.94 19.65
C ILE A 132 5.97 -16.16 20.09
N GLU A 133 6.07 -15.43 21.19
CA GLU A 133 4.94 -14.65 21.76
C GLU A 133 5.12 -13.15 21.56
N THR A 134 6.37 -12.68 21.49
CA THR A 134 6.73 -11.26 21.35
C THR A 134 7.76 -11.06 20.24
N PHE A 135 7.94 -9.81 19.76
CA PHE A 135 8.97 -9.51 18.77
C PHE A 135 10.40 -9.65 19.34
N ALA A 136 10.60 -9.57 20.64
CA ALA A 136 11.89 -9.83 21.27
C ALA A 136 12.32 -11.33 21.13
N ASP A 137 11.38 -12.25 21.02
CA ASP A 137 11.65 -13.68 20.84
C ASP A 137 12.20 -14.02 19.43
N LEU A 138 12.21 -13.03 18.53
CA LEU A 138 12.85 -13.17 17.21
C LEU A 138 14.39 -13.22 17.29
N LYS A 139 14.99 -12.91 18.43
CA LYS A 139 16.45 -12.98 18.58
C LYS A 139 16.99 -14.35 18.20
N GLY A 140 17.94 -14.37 17.23
CA GLY A 140 18.54 -15.58 16.69
C GLY A 140 17.60 -16.42 15.81
N LYS A 141 16.41 -15.95 15.47
CA LYS A 141 15.50 -16.62 14.54
C LYS A 141 15.81 -16.23 13.09
N ARG A 142 15.40 -17.07 12.15
CA ARG A 142 15.53 -16.84 10.72
C ARG A 142 14.42 -15.92 10.25
N VAL A 143 14.79 -14.73 9.80
CA VAL A 143 13.84 -13.69 9.36
C VAL A 143 14.01 -13.44 7.88
N ALA A 144 12.89 -13.41 7.13
CA ALA A 144 12.91 -13.20 5.70
C ALA A 144 13.31 -11.77 5.34
N TYR A 145 14.24 -11.63 4.42
CA TYR A 145 14.61 -10.38 3.73
C TYR A 145 14.30 -10.52 2.25
N VAL A 146 13.64 -9.55 1.64
CA VAL A 146 13.28 -9.62 0.22
C VAL A 146 14.09 -8.63 -0.57
N VAL A 147 14.98 -9.14 -1.44
CA VAL A 147 15.88 -8.31 -2.27
C VAL A 147 15.05 -7.42 -3.20
N GLY A 148 15.38 -6.11 -3.24
CA GLY A 148 14.67 -5.12 -4.04
C GLY A 148 13.27 -4.75 -3.50
N ALA A 149 12.98 -5.06 -2.23
CA ALA A 149 11.74 -4.73 -1.55
C ALA A 149 11.97 -3.90 -0.27
N PRO A 150 12.48 -2.67 -0.40
CA PRO A 150 12.80 -1.83 0.75
C PRO A 150 11.63 -1.67 1.73
N ALA A 151 10.39 -1.60 1.25
CA ALA A 151 9.23 -1.51 2.13
C ALA A 151 9.09 -2.73 3.05
N LEU A 152 9.25 -3.95 2.52
CA LEU A 152 9.13 -5.16 3.34
C LEU A 152 10.24 -5.21 4.39
N ASN A 153 11.46 -4.83 4.01
CA ASN A 153 12.63 -4.91 4.86
C ASN A 153 12.62 -3.85 5.97
N VAL A 154 12.32 -2.60 5.64
CA VAL A 154 12.16 -1.49 6.61
C VAL A 154 10.98 -1.75 7.56
N ASN A 155 9.87 -2.26 7.04
CA ASN A 155 8.75 -2.62 7.89
C ASN A 155 9.10 -3.77 8.86
N THR A 156 9.85 -4.77 8.41
CA THR A 156 10.36 -5.84 9.29
C THR A 156 11.29 -5.26 10.35
N GLU A 157 12.22 -4.39 9.95
CA GLU A 157 13.14 -3.70 10.85
C GLU A 157 12.41 -2.90 11.93
N ALA A 158 11.31 -2.21 11.56
CA ALA A 158 10.48 -1.47 12.51
C ALA A 158 9.87 -2.39 13.58
N TYR A 159 9.45 -3.61 13.22
CA TYR A 159 8.97 -4.60 14.18
C TYR A 159 10.10 -5.20 15.03
N LEU A 160 11.29 -5.41 14.45
CA LEU A 160 12.49 -5.80 15.21
C LEU A 160 12.83 -4.71 16.21
N ALA A 161 12.85 -3.45 15.81
CA ALA A 161 13.13 -2.31 16.69
C ALA A 161 12.11 -2.20 17.83
N TYR A 162 10.82 -2.46 17.58
CA TYR A 162 9.79 -2.55 18.62
C TYR A 162 10.16 -3.62 19.69
N GLY A 163 10.72 -4.75 19.25
CA GLY A 163 11.21 -5.82 20.13
C GLY A 163 12.60 -5.56 20.73
N GLY A 164 13.20 -4.40 20.51
CA GLY A 164 14.56 -4.06 20.96
C GLY A 164 15.67 -4.78 20.18
N LEU A 165 15.40 -5.18 18.94
CA LEU A 165 16.28 -5.92 18.05
C LEU A 165 16.62 -5.11 16.80
N THR A 166 17.69 -5.53 16.11
CA THR A 166 18.12 -5.09 14.80
C THR A 166 18.26 -6.28 13.86
N TRP A 167 18.60 -6.06 12.60
CA TRP A 167 18.94 -7.13 11.67
C TRP A 167 20.17 -7.94 12.11
N ASP A 168 21.06 -7.38 12.93
CA ASP A 168 22.25 -8.09 13.47
C ASP A 168 21.88 -9.10 14.58
N ASP A 169 20.69 -8.97 15.18
CA ASP A 169 20.21 -9.87 16.24
C ASP A 169 19.48 -11.12 15.71
N VAL A 170 19.22 -11.19 14.40
CA VAL A 170 18.48 -12.27 13.74
C VAL A 170 19.27 -12.90 12.61
N GLU A 171 18.91 -14.11 12.20
CA GLU A 171 19.48 -14.74 11.00
C GLU A 171 18.69 -14.27 9.79
N ARG A 172 19.26 -13.35 9.01
CA ARG A 172 18.68 -12.87 7.76
C ARG A 172 18.73 -13.93 6.67
N VAL A 173 17.59 -14.22 6.06
CA VAL A 173 17.49 -15.15 4.91
C VAL A 173 16.93 -14.42 3.70
N ASP A 174 17.71 -14.34 2.63
CA ASP A 174 17.39 -13.58 1.43
C ASP A 174 16.45 -14.35 0.48
N PHE A 175 15.41 -13.65 -0.01
CA PHE A 175 14.46 -14.14 -1.00
C PHE A 175 14.36 -13.21 -2.19
N GLY A 176 14.12 -13.77 -3.38
CA GLY A 176 13.95 -13.00 -4.62
C GLY A 176 12.55 -12.38 -4.79
N GLY A 177 11.62 -12.55 -3.84
CA GLY A 177 10.27 -11.99 -3.93
C GLY A 177 9.41 -12.30 -2.71
N PHE A 178 8.31 -11.54 -2.59
CA PHE A 178 7.35 -11.65 -1.49
C PHE A 178 6.74 -13.07 -1.38
N GLY A 179 6.22 -13.62 -2.50
CA GLY A 179 5.63 -14.96 -2.48
C GLY A 179 6.64 -16.05 -2.06
N ALA A 180 7.92 -15.91 -2.48
CA ALA A 180 8.97 -16.83 -2.11
C ALA A 180 9.27 -16.81 -0.59
N SER A 181 9.26 -15.63 0.05
CA SER A 181 9.49 -15.52 1.50
C SER A 181 8.40 -16.21 2.31
N TRP A 182 7.15 -16.11 1.90
CA TRP A 182 6.03 -16.79 2.54
C TRP A 182 6.02 -18.30 2.26
N THR A 183 6.38 -18.72 1.06
CA THR A 183 6.63 -20.15 0.77
C THR A 183 7.75 -20.69 1.68
N GLY A 184 8.81 -19.90 1.90
CA GLY A 184 9.89 -20.22 2.82
C GLY A 184 9.42 -20.38 4.28
N LEU A 185 8.48 -19.53 4.75
CA LEU A 185 7.86 -19.66 6.06
C LEU A 185 7.08 -20.96 6.20
N ILE A 186 6.23 -21.26 5.23
CA ILE A 186 5.39 -22.49 5.19
C ILE A 186 6.28 -23.75 5.18
N GLN A 187 7.38 -23.72 4.42
CA GLN A 187 8.30 -24.85 4.27
C GLN A 187 9.37 -24.93 5.36
N GLY A 188 9.41 -24.00 6.33
CA GLY A 188 10.36 -24.00 7.43
C GLY A 188 11.77 -23.54 7.06
N GLN A 189 11.92 -22.79 5.97
CA GLN A 189 13.19 -22.15 5.62
C GLN A 189 13.44 -20.90 6.47
N VAL A 190 12.38 -20.20 6.84
CA VAL A 190 12.39 -19.06 7.78
C VAL A 190 11.35 -19.23 8.88
N ASP A 191 11.46 -18.42 9.90
CA ASP A 191 10.64 -18.45 11.10
C ASP A 191 9.67 -17.26 11.15
N ALA A 192 9.98 -16.18 10.42
CA ALA A 192 9.18 -14.96 10.36
C ALA A 192 9.24 -14.31 8.97
N ALA A 193 8.11 -13.71 8.54
CA ALA A 193 8.00 -12.95 7.29
C ALA A 193 6.95 -11.83 7.43
N PHE A 194 7.15 -10.70 6.73
CA PHE A 194 6.24 -9.56 6.76
C PHE A 194 5.12 -9.69 5.71
N ALA A 195 3.88 -9.32 6.09
CA ALA A 195 2.75 -9.16 5.18
C ALA A 195 1.65 -8.25 5.77
N SER A 196 0.64 -7.94 4.94
CA SER A 196 -0.66 -7.55 5.45
C SER A 196 -1.41 -8.77 6.01
N THR A 197 -2.11 -8.60 7.11
CA THR A 197 -2.81 -9.71 7.81
C THR A 197 -3.83 -10.44 6.92
N ASN A 198 -4.37 -9.75 5.91
CA ASN A 198 -5.35 -10.28 4.93
C ASN A 198 -4.71 -10.81 3.64
N SER A 199 -3.39 -11.03 3.58
CA SER A 199 -2.79 -11.62 2.38
C SER A 199 -3.15 -13.10 2.24
N GLY A 200 -3.37 -13.56 1.00
CA GLY A 200 -3.64 -14.97 0.73
C GLY A 200 -2.53 -15.90 1.21
N ASN A 201 -1.26 -15.45 1.11
CA ASN A 201 -0.11 -16.17 1.61
C ASN A 201 -0.16 -16.36 3.15
N ALA A 202 -0.67 -15.37 3.90
CA ALA A 202 -0.88 -15.52 5.33
C ALA A 202 -1.99 -16.52 5.66
N TYR A 203 -3.10 -16.51 4.90
CA TYR A 203 -4.16 -17.52 5.04
C TYR A 203 -3.65 -18.93 4.71
N GLU A 204 -2.80 -19.07 3.69
CA GLU A 204 -2.17 -20.34 3.34
C GLU A 204 -1.25 -20.84 4.48
N ALA A 205 -0.42 -19.95 5.05
CA ALA A 205 0.44 -20.28 6.19
C ALA A 205 -0.38 -20.68 7.42
N ALA A 206 -1.45 -19.95 7.74
CA ALA A 206 -2.32 -20.28 8.88
C ALA A 206 -3.01 -21.64 8.73
N ALA A 207 -3.38 -22.01 7.50
CA ALA A 207 -3.96 -23.33 7.19
C ALA A 207 -2.91 -24.45 7.07
N GLY A 208 -1.63 -24.10 7.00
CA GLY A 208 -0.51 -25.02 6.84
C GLY A 208 -0.12 -25.75 8.13
N PRO A 209 0.79 -26.73 8.05
CA PRO A 209 1.14 -27.59 9.19
C PRO A 209 1.87 -26.86 10.33
N ARG A 210 2.54 -25.76 10.03
CA ARG A 210 3.24 -24.93 11.03
C ARG A 210 2.31 -23.92 11.71
N GLY A 211 1.16 -23.61 11.10
CA GLY A 211 0.29 -22.52 11.54
C GLY A 211 0.94 -21.14 11.38
N LEU A 212 0.22 -20.13 11.83
CA LEU A 212 0.66 -18.73 11.80
C LEU A 212 0.27 -18.05 13.12
N PHE A 213 1.17 -17.25 13.66
CA PHE A 213 0.91 -16.38 14.79
C PHE A 213 1.39 -14.96 14.49
N TRP A 214 0.66 -13.96 15.00
CA TRP A 214 1.00 -12.54 14.90
C TRP A 214 1.35 -12.05 16.30
N PRO A 215 2.63 -11.82 16.66
CA PRO A 215 2.99 -11.26 17.96
C PRO A 215 2.34 -9.87 18.12
N PRO A 216 1.63 -9.59 19.23
CA PRO A 216 0.91 -8.34 19.39
C PRO A 216 1.86 -7.17 19.70
N ILE A 217 1.38 -5.96 19.35
CA ILE A 217 1.95 -4.69 19.82
C ILE A 217 1.14 -4.23 21.03
N ASP A 218 1.82 -3.95 22.13
CA ASP A 218 1.21 -3.26 23.26
C ASP A 218 1.14 -1.74 22.95
N PRO A 219 -0.05 -1.14 22.83
CA PRO A 219 -0.22 0.28 22.55
C PRO A 219 0.28 1.19 23.66
N ASP A 220 0.50 0.65 24.87
CA ASP A 220 1.01 1.38 26.04
C ASP A 220 2.55 1.29 26.15
N ASN A 221 3.22 0.45 25.36
CA ASN A 221 4.68 0.40 25.27
C ASN A 221 5.26 1.57 24.49
N ALA A 222 5.37 2.72 25.15
CA ALA A 222 5.85 3.96 24.54
C ALA A 222 7.29 3.85 23.98
N GLU A 223 8.18 3.09 24.64
CA GLU A 223 9.56 2.88 24.19
C GLU A 223 9.61 2.06 22.90
N GLY A 224 8.92 0.92 22.86
CA GLY A 224 8.85 0.08 21.66
C GLY A 224 8.21 0.82 20.48
N LEU A 225 7.14 1.59 20.73
CA LEU A 225 6.50 2.40 19.69
C LEU A 225 7.40 3.53 19.18
N ALA A 226 8.18 4.16 20.06
CA ALA A 226 9.16 5.17 19.64
C ALA A 226 10.26 4.54 18.78
N ALA A 227 10.78 3.38 19.19
CA ALA A 227 11.76 2.62 18.41
C ALA A 227 11.22 2.20 17.03
N MET A 228 10.00 1.66 16.96
CA MET A 228 9.33 1.34 15.69
C MET A 228 9.24 2.57 14.76
N ARG A 229 8.77 3.70 15.30
CA ARG A 229 8.55 4.92 14.52
C ARG A 229 9.83 5.65 14.14
N SER A 230 10.94 5.41 14.83
CA SER A 230 12.24 5.93 14.41
C SER A 230 12.74 5.28 13.11
N VAL A 231 12.31 4.03 12.84
CA VAL A 231 12.60 3.31 11.60
C VAL A 231 11.53 3.59 10.54
N ALA A 232 10.25 3.55 10.92
CA ALA A 232 9.12 3.66 10.02
C ALA A 232 8.00 4.56 10.63
N PRO A 233 8.11 5.90 10.50
CA PRO A 233 7.25 6.86 11.19
C PRO A 233 5.78 6.82 10.73
N PHE A 234 5.49 6.20 9.61
CA PHE A 234 4.14 6.04 9.07
C PHE A 234 3.29 4.96 9.78
N PHE A 235 3.88 4.13 10.65
CA PHE A 235 3.11 3.14 11.40
C PHE A 235 2.25 3.79 12.49
N GLN A 236 0.97 3.37 12.50
CA GLN A 236 -0.01 3.69 13.53
C GLN A 236 -0.49 2.39 14.19
N THR A 237 -0.62 2.38 15.52
CA THR A 237 -1.22 1.25 16.22
C THR A 237 -2.66 1.07 15.79
N ASN A 238 -3.09 -0.17 15.59
CA ASN A 238 -4.41 -0.50 15.09
C ASN A 238 -4.88 -1.88 15.57
N LEU A 239 -6.15 -2.00 15.91
CA LEU A 239 -6.81 -3.26 16.18
C LEU A 239 -7.42 -3.80 14.87
N ALA A 240 -6.74 -4.74 14.25
CA ALA A 240 -7.24 -5.38 13.02
C ALA A 240 -8.35 -6.38 13.34
N SER A 241 -9.38 -6.39 12.52
CA SER A 241 -10.52 -7.32 12.60
C SER A 241 -10.56 -8.31 11.43
N VAL A 242 -9.66 -8.14 10.45
CA VAL A 242 -9.59 -8.98 9.24
C VAL A 242 -8.18 -9.53 9.06
N GLY A 243 -8.07 -10.83 8.85
CA GLY A 243 -6.80 -11.47 8.54
C GLY A 243 -6.71 -12.93 8.95
N ALA A 244 -5.67 -13.58 8.48
CA ALA A 244 -5.37 -14.97 8.76
C ALA A 244 -5.21 -15.21 10.27
N GLY A 245 -6.04 -16.08 10.84
CA GLY A 245 -6.07 -16.34 12.29
C GLY A 245 -6.69 -15.21 13.13
N ILE A 246 -7.25 -14.17 12.49
CA ILE A 246 -7.88 -13.02 13.15
C ILE A 246 -9.39 -13.05 12.94
N ASP A 247 -9.84 -13.47 11.77
CA ASP A 247 -11.26 -13.50 11.40
C ASP A 247 -12.10 -14.26 12.45
N GLY A 248 -13.12 -13.59 12.98
CA GLY A 248 -14.02 -14.15 13.99
C GLY A 248 -13.47 -14.18 15.43
N THR A 249 -12.34 -13.51 15.69
CA THR A 249 -11.78 -13.29 17.03
C THR A 249 -12.08 -11.88 17.54
N ASP A 250 -11.55 -11.53 18.73
CA ASP A 250 -11.61 -10.17 19.30
C ASP A 250 -10.67 -9.19 18.56
N GLY A 251 -9.99 -9.64 17.51
CA GLY A 251 -9.07 -8.87 16.69
C GLY A 251 -7.59 -9.10 17.04
N TYR A 252 -6.72 -8.40 16.31
CA TYR A 252 -5.26 -8.43 16.50
C TYR A 252 -4.75 -7.01 16.73
N GLN A 253 -4.21 -6.74 17.93
CA GLN A 253 -3.56 -5.47 18.23
C GLN A 253 -2.17 -5.44 17.62
N GLY A 254 -2.01 -4.66 16.58
CA GLY A 254 -0.78 -4.50 15.81
C GLY A 254 -0.61 -3.07 15.36
N ALA A 255 0.02 -2.90 14.21
CA ALA A 255 0.18 -1.59 13.57
C ALA A 255 -0.05 -1.68 12.05
N GLY A 256 -0.36 -0.55 11.43
CA GLY A 256 -0.60 -0.48 10.00
C GLY A 256 -0.53 0.95 9.47
N TYR A 257 -0.72 1.07 8.18
CA TYR A 257 -0.86 2.31 7.41
C TYR A 257 -1.75 2.02 6.20
N ALA A 258 -2.09 3.05 5.41
CA ALA A 258 -2.91 2.88 4.21
C ALA A 258 -2.30 1.88 3.22
N TYR A 259 -2.99 0.76 2.97
CA TYR A 259 -2.51 -0.29 2.06
C TYR A 259 -3.66 -1.15 1.50
N PRO A 260 -3.66 -1.43 0.18
CA PRO A 260 -2.78 -0.84 -0.83
C PRO A 260 -3.14 0.62 -1.16
N VAL A 261 -2.19 1.32 -1.80
CA VAL A 261 -2.38 2.66 -2.35
C VAL A 261 -2.33 2.57 -3.87
N LEU A 262 -3.35 3.06 -4.56
CA LEU A 262 -3.34 3.18 -6.02
C LEU A 262 -2.60 4.46 -6.39
N THR A 263 -1.52 4.32 -7.15
CA THR A 263 -0.65 5.42 -7.55
C THR A 263 -0.53 5.53 -9.06
N ALA A 264 -0.20 6.73 -9.53
CA ALA A 264 0.18 7.09 -10.88
C ALA A 264 1.48 7.90 -10.87
N MET A 265 2.03 8.26 -12.02
CA MET A 265 3.07 9.28 -12.12
C MET A 265 2.41 10.67 -12.25
N ALA A 266 3.11 11.74 -11.87
CA ALA A 266 2.64 13.11 -12.08
C ALA A 266 2.36 13.43 -13.56
N SER A 267 3.03 12.74 -14.47
CA SER A 267 2.86 12.87 -15.91
C SER A 267 1.68 12.08 -16.49
N THR A 268 0.95 11.32 -15.66
CA THR A 268 -0.25 10.60 -16.12
C THR A 268 -1.32 11.61 -16.54
N ASP A 269 -2.05 11.29 -17.62
CA ASP A 269 -3.11 12.16 -18.13
C ASP A 269 -4.14 12.49 -17.05
N THR A 270 -4.47 13.79 -16.90
CA THR A 270 -5.37 14.29 -15.85
C THR A 270 -6.78 13.73 -15.98
N GLU A 271 -7.29 13.56 -17.21
CA GLU A 271 -8.63 12.99 -17.43
C GLU A 271 -8.65 11.51 -17.11
N LEU A 272 -7.57 10.79 -17.44
CA LEU A 272 -7.41 9.38 -17.05
C LEU A 272 -7.40 9.23 -15.54
N ALA A 273 -6.61 10.03 -14.83
CA ALA A 273 -6.52 9.99 -13.36
C ALA A 273 -7.86 10.38 -12.71
N TYR A 274 -8.55 11.41 -13.24
CA TYR A 274 -9.87 11.82 -12.78
C TYR A 274 -10.90 10.69 -12.94
N ASN A 275 -10.99 10.10 -14.14
CA ASN A 275 -11.97 9.04 -14.41
C ASN A 275 -11.64 7.75 -13.64
N MET A 276 -10.35 7.47 -13.37
CA MET A 276 -9.97 6.33 -12.54
C MET A 276 -10.40 6.55 -11.08
N THR A 277 -10.19 7.74 -10.53
CA THR A 277 -10.66 8.10 -9.18
C THR A 277 -12.18 7.99 -9.09
N LYS A 278 -12.89 8.55 -10.09
CA LYS A 278 -14.34 8.46 -10.22
C LYS A 278 -14.82 7.01 -10.25
N ALA A 279 -14.18 6.18 -11.07
CA ALA A 279 -14.51 4.76 -11.16
C ALA A 279 -14.29 4.02 -9.83
N MET A 280 -13.18 4.28 -9.14
CA MET A 280 -12.91 3.68 -7.82
C MET A 280 -13.99 4.03 -6.80
N VAL A 281 -14.49 5.26 -6.80
CA VAL A 281 -15.52 5.72 -5.85
C VAL A 281 -16.92 5.24 -6.26
N GLU A 282 -17.32 5.46 -7.48
CA GLU A 282 -18.70 5.19 -7.92
C GLU A 282 -18.99 3.69 -8.10
N LEU A 283 -17.98 2.90 -8.44
CA LEU A 283 -18.10 1.45 -8.56
C LEU A 283 -17.80 0.72 -7.24
N PHE A 284 -17.51 1.43 -6.14
CA PHE A 284 -17.24 0.82 -4.83
C PHE A 284 -18.29 -0.25 -4.45
N PRO A 285 -19.61 -0.03 -4.58
CA PRO A 285 -20.60 -1.06 -4.24
C PRO A 285 -20.49 -2.35 -5.08
N ALA A 286 -19.85 -2.30 -6.25
CA ALA A 286 -19.69 -3.47 -7.11
C ALA A 286 -18.51 -4.36 -6.66
N TYR A 287 -17.49 -3.79 -6.04
CA TYR A 287 -16.33 -4.56 -5.57
C TYR A 287 -16.22 -4.68 -4.05
N ASP A 288 -17.04 -3.97 -3.26
CA ASP A 288 -17.10 -4.14 -1.81
C ASP A 288 -17.42 -5.60 -1.44
N GLY A 289 -16.74 -6.11 -0.42
CA GLY A 289 -16.89 -7.50 0.03
C GLY A 289 -16.30 -8.57 -0.92
N LYS A 290 -15.70 -8.20 -2.06
CA LYS A 290 -15.12 -9.16 -3.02
C LYS A 290 -13.70 -9.61 -2.67
N SER A 291 -13.05 -8.97 -1.71
CA SER A 291 -11.74 -9.37 -1.19
C SER A 291 -11.61 -8.92 0.27
N PRO A 292 -10.92 -9.66 1.14
CA PRO A 292 -10.71 -9.25 2.53
C PRO A 292 -10.09 -7.85 2.61
N GLY A 293 -10.64 -6.99 3.49
CA GLY A 293 -10.16 -5.63 3.71
C GLY A 293 -10.41 -4.62 2.59
N ILE A 294 -11.14 -4.99 1.53
CA ILE A 294 -11.42 -4.13 0.38
C ILE A 294 -12.32 -2.92 0.74
N ALA A 295 -13.08 -3.01 1.83
CA ALA A 295 -13.95 -1.95 2.31
C ALA A 295 -13.21 -0.63 2.64
N GLY A 296 -11.90 -0.69 2.85
CA GLY A 296 -11.07 0.50 3.07
C GLY A 296 -10.92 1.42 1.87
N TRP A 297 -11.36 1.00 0.67
CA TRP A 297 -11.43 1.86 -0.51
C TRP A 297 -12.66 2.79 -0.52
N ALA A 298 -13.59 2.67 0.44
CA ALA A 298 -14.73 3.56 0.52
C ALA A 298 -14.31 5.03 0.62
N LEU A 299 -15.10 5.93 0.04
CA LEU A 299 -14.79 7.36 0.00
C LEU A 299 -14.69 7.98 1.41
N ASP A 300 -15.54 7.54 2.34
CA ASP A 300 -15.56 8.01 3.74
C ASP A 300 -14.35 7.52 4.57
N LYS A 301 -13.54 6.60 4.02
CA LYS A 301 -12.30 6.10 4.63
C LYS A 301 -11.05 6.80 4.13
N GLN A 302 -11.16 7.67 3.13
CA GLN A 302 -9.97 8.30 2.55
C GLN A 302 -9.28 9.26 3.52
N ASN A 303 -7.96 9.10 3.66
CA ASN A 303 -7.10 10.04 4.36
C ASN A 303 -6.44 10.97 3.34
N MET A 304 -6.95 12.20 3.23
CA MET A 304 -6.47 13.20 2.28
C MET A 304 -5.14 13.84 2.70
N GLN A 305 -4.52 13.38 3.77
CA GLN A 305 -3.24 13.86 4.30
C GLN A 305 -2.16 12.77 4.29
N TRP A 306 -2.12 11.96 3.23
CA TRP A 306 -1.10 10.93 3.09
C TRP A 306 0.30 11.53 2.83
N VAL A 307 1.36 10.71 2.92
CA VAL A 307 2.77 11.12 2.78
C VAL A 307 3.25 11.34 1.34
N VAL A 308 2.38 11.09 0.36
CA VAL A 308 2.62 11.29 -1.08
C VAL A 308 1.49 12.14 -1.62
N PRO A 309 1.75 13.15 -2.47
CA PRO A 309 0.71 14.03 -2.98
C PRO A 309 -0.29 13.28 -3.89
N TYR A 310 -1.52 13.75 -3.88
CA TYR A 310 -2.56 13.27 -4.80
C TYR A 310 -2.36 13.81 -6.21
N HIS A 311 -2.79 13.03 -7.20
CA HIS A 311 -2.84 13.46 -8.59
C HIS A 311 -3.88 14.56 -8.79
N GLU A 312 -3.61 15.56 -9.65
CA GLU A 312 -4.53 16.66 -9.90
C GLU A 312 -5.92 16.21 -10.36
N GLY A 313 -5.99 15.13 -11.16
CA GLY A 313 -7.26 14.51 -11.55
C GLY A 313 -8.03 13.93 -10.35
N ALA A 314 -7.33 13.31 -9.40
CA ALA A 314 -7.94 12.83 -8.17
C ALA A 314 -8.41 13.99 -7.28
N VAL A 315 -7.60 15.03 -7.12
CA VAL A 315 -7.95 16.25 -6.37
C VAL A 315 -9.21 16.87 -6.95
N ARG A 316 -9.32 16.97 -8.29
CA ARG A 316 -10.50 17.50 -8.97
C ARG A 316 -11.75 16.69 -8.60
N TYR A 317 -11.68 15.36 -8.70
CA TYR A 317 -12.83 14.53 -8.35
C TYR A 317 -13.21 14.66 -6.87
N PHE A 318 -12.24 14.60 -5.94
CA PHE A 318 -12.52 14.74 -4.51
C PHE A 318 -13.07 16.13 -4.13
N THR A 319 -12.68 17.17 -4.87
CA THR A 319 -13.25 18.54 -4.73
C THR A 319 -14.71 18.56 -5.18
N GLU A 320 -15.03 17.97 -6.33
CA GLU A 320 -16.39 17.83 -6.83
C GLU A 320 -17.28 16.99 -5.90
N ALA A 321 -16.71 15.94 -5.31
CA ALA A 321 -17.36 15.11 -4.30
C ALA A 321 -17.51 15.79 -2.91
N GLY A 322 -16.94 16.98 -2.73
CA GLY A 322 -17.05 17.78 -1.51
C GLY A 322 -16.23 17.25 -0.33
N VAL A 323 -15.23 16.40 -0.57
CA VAL A 323 -14.38 15.81 0.48
C VAL A 323 -12.95 16.35 0.53
N TRP A 324 -12.55 17.16 -0.45
CA TRP A 324 -11.24 17.82 -0.48
C TRP A 324 -11.32 19.17 0.24
N SER A 325 -10.54 19.35 1.31
CA SER A 325 -10.53 20.56 2.12
C SER A 325 -9.33 21.47 1.79
N ASP A 326 -9.40 22.74 2.23
CA ASP A 326 -8.25 23.68 2.13
C ASP A 326 -7.02 23.13 2.86
N ALA A 327 -7.21 22.43 3.99
CA ALA A 327 -6.12 21.81 4.73
C ALA A 327 -5.50 20.64 3.92
N ALA A 328 -6.30 19.84 3.21
CA ALA A 328 -5.81 18.80 2.32
C ALA A 328 -5.04 19.42 1.14
N GLN A 329 -5.53 20.53 0.57
CA GLN A 329 -4.83 21.24 -0.50
C GLN A 329 -3.48 21.78 -0.03
N ALA A 330 -3.44 22.46 1.10
CA ALA A 330 -2.18 23.01 1.64
C ALA A 330 -1.16 21.89 1.94
N HIS A 331 -1.60 20.75 2.48
CA HIS A 331 -0.75 19.59 2.69
C HIS A 331 -0.24 19.01 1.37
N ASN A 332 -1.11 18.88 0.38
CA ASN A 332 -0.75 18.38 -0.96
C ASN A 332 0.28 19.28 -1.65
N ASP A 333 0.10 20.60 -1.58
CA ASP A 333 1.03 21.58 -2.15
C ASP A 333 2.40 21.48 -1.49
N ASN A 334 2.45 21.28 -0.17
CA ASN A 334 3.71 21.09 0.57
C ASN A 334 4.43 19.80 0.11
N LEU A 335 3.72 18.72 -0.14
CA LEU A 335 4.30 17.48 -0.67
C LEU A 335 4.80 17.62 -2.11
N VAL A 336 4.10 18.38 -2.95
CA VAL A 336 4.56 18.71 -4.30
C VAL A 336 5.83 19.55 -4.25
N ALA A 337 5.90 20.56 -3.36
CA ALA A 337 7.09 21.36 -3.16
C ALA A 337 8.27 20.51 -2.67
N ARG A 338 8.02 19.53 -1.78
CA ARG A 338 9.03 18.55 -1.34
C ARG A 338 9.58 17.75 -2.51
N GLN A 339 8.73 17.22 -3.40
CA GLN A 339 9.18 16.50 -4.59
C GLN A 339 10.03 17.37 -5.51
N ALA A 340 9.66 18.63 -5.71
CA ALA A 340 10.43 19.57 -6.52
C ALA A 340 11.83 19.82 -5.93
N ALA A 341 11.95 19.96 -4.62
CA ALA A 341 13.24 20.12 -3.94
C ALA A 341 14.13 18.87 -4.12
N LEU A 342 13.55 17.68 -3.96
CA LEU A 342 14.26 16.40 -4.18
C LEU A 342 14.73 16.25 -5.62
N ALA A 343 13.89 16.57 -6.61
CA ALA A 343 14.22 16.49 -8.03
C ALA A 343 15.35 17.46 -8.41
N ALA A 344 15.35 18.70 -7.85
CA ALA A 344 16.40 19.66 -8.07
C ALA A 344 17.75 19.17 -7.51
N ALA A 345 17.76 18.72 -6.25
CA ALA A 345 18.98 18.18 -5.62
C ALA A 345 19.52 16.94 -6.37
N TRP A 346 18.63 16.07 -6.82
CA TRP A 346 19.02 14.92 -7.64
C TRP A 346 19.69 15.33 -8.94
N ALA A 347 19.13 16.32 -9.65
CA ALA A 347 19.71 16.82 -10.90
C ALA A 347 21.13 17.41 -10.68
N GLU A 348 21.38 18.08 -9.56
CA GLU A 348 22.70 18.59 -9.18
C GLU A 348 23.70 17.45 -8.94
N VAL A 349 23.32 16.42 -8.18
CA VAL A 349 24.19 15.26 -7.92
C VAL A 349 24.50 14.50 -9.21
N LYS A 350 23.51 14.33 -10.08
CA LYS A 350 23.70 13.70 -11.42
C LYS A 350 24.68 14.51 -12.27
N ALA A 351 24.58 15.83 -12.26
CA ALA A 351 25.49 16.69 -13.04
C ALA A 351 26.93 16.68 -12.48
N ALA A 352 27.08 16.54 -11.17
CA ALA A 352 28.38 16.47 -10.50
C ALA A 352 29.08 15.11 -10.72
N ALA A 353 28.34 14.04 -11.04
CA ALA A 353 28.82 12.68 -11.27
C ALA A 353 29.86 12.22 -10.21
N PRO A 354 29.53 12.23 -8.91
CA PRO A 354 30.46 11.89 -7.84
C PRO A 354 30.90 10.42 -7.90
N ALA A 355 32.10 10.13 -7.39
CA ALA A 355 32.62 8.76 -7.35
C ALA A 355 31.79 7.81 -6.44
N ASP A 356 31.25 8.36 -5.33
CA ASP A 356 30.29 7.68 -4.46
C ASP A 356 28.94 8.40 -4.62
N PHE A 357 28.15 7.91 -5.56
CA PHE A 357 26.89 8.53 -5.92
C PHE A 357 25.85 8.43 -4.79
N GLU A 358 25.75 7.28 -4.14
CA GLU A 358 24.74 7.03 -3.11
C GLU A 358 24.98 7.88 -1.86
N ALA A 359 26.24 7.99 -1.43
CA ALA A 359 26.60 8.86 -0.31
C ALA A 359 26.35 10.35 -0.63
N ALA A 360 26.72 10.80 -1.84
CA ALA A 360 26.48 12.17 -2.27
C ALA A 360 24.99 12.49 -2.40
N TRP A 361 24.20 11.56 -2.86
CA TRP A 361 22.74 11.71 -2.92
C TRP A 361 22.13 11.79 -1.52
N ALA A 362 22.53 10.91 -0.59
CA ALA A 362 22.02 10.95 0.78
C ALA A 362 22.28 12.29 1.46
N GLU A 363 23.48 12.88 1.26
CA GLU A 363 23.84 14.21 1.77
C GLU A 363 23.02 15.31 1.10
N ALA A 364 22.96 15.34 -0.23
CA ALA A 364 22.22 16.36 -1.00
C ALA A 364 20.71 16.32 -0.70
N ARG A 365 20.15 15.12 -0.57
CA ARG A 365 18.75 14.92 -0.18
C ARG A 365 18.47 15.54 1.19
N ARG A 366 19.30 15.23 2.20
CA ARG A 366 19.17 15.80 3.54
C ARG A 366 19.23 17.32 3.50
N ALA A 367 20.24 17.90 2.85
CA ALA A 367 20.41 19.34 2.74
C ALA A 367 19.21 20.02 2.05
N ALA A 368 18.66 19.41 0.98
CA ALA A 368 17.50 19.96 0.28
C ALA A 368 16.24 19.93 1.17
N LEU A 369 16.03 18.87 1.94
CA LEU A 369 14.90 18.76 2.86
C LEU A 369 15.01 19.77 4.01
N GLU A 370 16.20 19.92 4.62
CA GLU A 370 16.48 20.93 5.66
C GLU A 370 16.23 22.34 5.14
N ALA A 371 16.77 22.69 3.96
CA ALA A 371 16.59 23.99 3.34
C ALA A 371 15.13 24.32 3.03
N GLY A 372 14.34 23.30 2.66
CA GLY A 372 12.90 23.43 2.40
C GLY A 372 12.03 23.40 3.65
N GLY A 373 12.60 23.14 4.84
CA GLY A 373 11.84 22.99 6.09
C GLY A 373 10.96 21.72 6.11
N PHE A 374 11.35 20.68 5.37
CA PHE A 374 10.64 19.41 5.31
C PHE A 374 11.19 18.42 6.35
N ASP A 375 10.32 17.54 6.84
CA ASP A 375 10.74 16.47 7.74
C ASP A 375 11.72 15.52 7.02
N ILE A 376 12.80 15.14 7.71
CA ILE A 376 13.75 14.16 7.21
C ILE A 376 13.29 12.79 7.70
N VAL A 377 12.84 11.98 6.76
CA VAL A 377 12.48 10.58 6.98
C VAL A 377 13.46 9.72 6.17
N PHE A 378 14.08 8.72 6.82
CA PHE A 378 15.19 7.89 6.27
C PHE A 378 16.53 8.60 6.14
#